data_f06937176001f7a7d032a3ed81c1137e
#
_entry.id   f06937176001f7a7d032a3ed81c1137e
#
_cell.length_a   1.000
_cell.length_b   1.000
_cell.length_c   1.000
_cell.angle_alpha   90.00
_cell.angle_beta   90.00
_cell.angle_gamma   90.00
#
_symmetry.space_group_name_H-M   'P 1'
#
loop_
_entity.id
_entity.type
_entity.pdbx_description
1 polymer ?
#
loop_
_entity_poly.entity_id
_entity_poly.type
_entity_poly.pdbx_seq_one_letter_code
_entity_poly.pdbx_strand_id
1 'polypeptide(L)'
;MLLLGLDQNNGRAMVKVTLPFALVSGLLGYYVGHQVTPIEHIRFNVLLFSFVLTMVIATFKALMYSQQWARGERVTYSALFLWSWRNFLTLSLAMLFAGSFWLLLMLWAALFKAINIDFFSDLFEQRWFYYPAIALANGFAIIIFRKLTHIIDTITRLQQALIKFLLVLLSLVSLLFLGALPFTGLEPLWESGGSSLILWMQALILFFVNAVYQ
;
A
#
# COMPACT_ATOMS: atom_id res chain seq x y z
N MET A 1 -2.07 -12.15 1.81
CA MET A 1 -3.45 -12.51 1.48
C MET A 1 -4.17 -13.21 2.63
N LEU A 2 -3.71 -14.36 3.10
CA LEU A 2 -4.39 -15.12 4.17
C LEU A 2 -4.56 -14.31 5.46
N LEU A 3 -3.54 -13.63 5.95
CA LEU A 3 -3.60 -12.83 7.20
C LEU A 3 -4.68 -11.74 7.18
N LEU A 4 -4.95 -11.13 6.03
CA LEU A 4 -5.97 -10.08 5.87
C LEU A 4 -7.36 -10.63 5.58
N GLY A 5 -7.46 -11.80 4.95
CA GLY A 5 -8.73 -12.38 4.48
C GLY A 5 -9.34 -13.45 5.37
N LEU A 6 -8.53 -14.14 6.21
CA LEU A 6 -9.02 -15.24 7.07
C LEU A 6 -9.97 -14.71 8.15
N ASP A 7 -11.20 -15.25 8.15
CA ASP A 7 -12.17 -15.11 9.23
C ASP A 7 -12.53 -16.51 9.73
N GLN A 8 -13.10 -16.61 10.94
CA GLN A 8 -13.39 -17.91 11.57
C GLN A 8 -14.26 -18.83 10.68
N ASN A 9 -15.13 -18.24 9.84
CA ASN A 9 -16.05 -18.97 8.98
C ASN A 9 -15.59 -19.15 7.51
N ASN A 10 -14.54 -18.43 7.06
CA ASN A 10 -14.17 -18.33 5.64
C ASN A 10 -12.85 -19.02 5.27
N GLY A 11 -12.23 -19.75 6.20
CA GLY A 11 -10.89 -20.30 6.01
C GLY A 11 -10.74 -21.18 4.77
N ARG A 12 -11.70 -22.10 4.53
CA ARG A 12 -11.66 -23.00 3.38
C ARG A 12 -11.84 -22.28 2.03
N ALA A 13 -12.71 -21.27 2.00
CA ALA A 13 -12.96 -20.47 0.82
C ALA A 13 -11.72 -19.63 0.45
N MET A 14 -11.11 -18.99 1.44
CA MET A 14 -9.88 -18.19 1.25
C MET A 14 -8.69 -19.03 0.76
N VAL A 15 -8.52 -20.24 1.30
CA VAL A 15 -7.45 -21.16 0.85
C VAL A 15 -7.65 -21.57 -0.60
N LYS A 16 -8.90 -21.88 -1.03
CA LYS A 16 -9.22 -22.24 -2.41
C LYS A 16 -8.84 -21.17 -3.45
N VAL A 17 -8.89 -19.89 -3.08
CA VAL A 17 -8.49 -18.79 -3.97
C VAL A 17 -7.01 -18.47 -3.83
N THR A 18 -6.49 -18.48 -2.61
CA THR A 18 -5.10 -18.08 -2.34
C THR A 18 -4.10 -19.08 -2.90
N LEU A 19 -4.41 -20.38 -2.87
CA LEU A 19 -3.49 -21.41 -3.31
C LEU A 19 -3.24 -21.39 -4.83
N PRO A 20 -4.26 -21.35 -5.73
CA PRO A 20 -4.04 -21.15 -7.15
C PRO A 20 -3.32 -19.84 -7.48
N PHE A 21 -3.70 -18.75 -6.81
CA PHE A 21 -3.04 -17.46 -7.00
C PHE A 21 -1.56 -17.51 -6.61
N ALA A 22 -1.22 -18.18 -5.50
CA ALA A 22 0.17 -18.36 -5.07
C ALA A 22 0.97 -19.21 -6.06
N LEU A 23 0.36 -20.27 -6.61
CA LEU A 23 0.99 -21.12 -7.64
C LEU A 23 1.29 -20.30 -8.90
N VAL A 24 0.32 -19.56 -9.42
CA VAL A 24 0.50 -18.73 -10.62
C VAL A 24 1.57 -17.66 -10.37
N SER A 25 1.50 -16.97 -9.22
CA SER A 25 2.47 -15.96 -8.85
C SER A 25 3.89 -16.54 -8.71
N GLY A 26 4.01 -17.75 -8.14
CA GLY A 26 5.26 -18.46 -8.00
C GLY A 26 5.87 -18.87 -9.36
N LEU A 27 5.05 -19.38 -10.28
CA LEU A 27 5.48 -19.72 -11.64
C LEU A 27 5.95 -18.48 -12.40
N LEU A 28 5.20 -17.38 -12.32
CA LEU A 28 5.58 -16.11 -12.94
C LEU A 28 6.87 -15.57 -12.34
N GLY A 29 7.03 -15.65 -11.00
CA GLY A 29 8.25 -15.25 -10.32
C GLY A 29 9.45 -16.10 -10.72
N TYR A 30 9.28 -17.41 -10.86
CA TYR A 30 10.30 -18.31 -11.37
C TYR A 30 10.71 -17.95 -12.81
N TYR A 31 9.73 -17.73 -13.68
CA TYR A 31 9.98 -17.34 -15.07
C TYR A 31 10.77 -16.04 -15.17
N VAL A 32 10.35 -14.99 -14.44
CA VAL A 32 11.06 -13.71 -14.42
C VAL A 32 12.45 -13.85 -13.81
N GLY A 33 12.59 -14.62 -12.71
CA GLY A 33 13.88 -14.91 -12.11
C GLY A 33 14.85 -15.57 -13.08
N HIS A 34 14.37 -16.47 -13.91
CA HIS A 34 15.20 -17.13 -14.93
C HIS A 34 15.65 -16.19 -16.05
N GLN A 35 14.83 -15.20 -16.41
CA GLN A 35 15.18 -14.18 -17.41
C GLN A 35 16.19 -13.13 -16.90
N VAL A 36 16.26 -12.93 -15.60
CA VAL A 36 17.11 -11.91 -14.97
C VAL A 36 18.50 -12.45 -14.60
N THR A 37 18.72 -13.77 -14.67
CA THR A 37 20.05 -14.39 -14.44
C THR A 37 20.90 -14.37 -15.71
N PRO A 38 22.23 -14.07 -15.65
CA PRO A 38 23.10 -13.89 -14.47
C PRO A 38 23.07 -12.49 -13.85
N ILE A 39 23.17 -12.46 -12.53
CA ILE A 39 22.94 -11.29 -11.67
C ILE A 39 24.06 -10.22 -11.73
N GLU A 40 25.12 -10.43 -12.47
CA GLU A 40 26.36 -9.64 -12.38
C GLU A 40 26.23 -8.13 -12.73
N HIS A 41 25.10 -7.69 -13.26
CA HIS A 41 24.90 -6.27 -13.68
C HIS A 41 23.60 -5.60 -13.19
N ILE A 42 22.95 -6.12 -12.14
CA ILE A 42 21.70 -5.53 -11.68
C ILE A 42 21.95 -4.35 -10.75
N ARG A 43 22.13 -3.16 -11.31
CA ARG A 43 22.05 -1.91 -10.52
C ARG A 43 20.62 -1.38 -10.40
N PHE A 44 19.75 -1.60 -11.33
CA PHE A 44 18.31 -1.34 -11.27
C PHE A 44 17.63 -2.07 -12.42
N ASN A 45 17.08 -3.25 -12.17
CA ASN A 45 16.41 -3.99 -13.23
C ASN A 45 14.95 -3.52 -13.33
N VAL A 46 14.65 -2.69 -14.33
CA VAL A 46 13.30 -2.17 -14.61
C VAL A 46 12.28 -3.30 -14.73
N LEU A 47 12.68 -4.44 -15.30
CA LEU A 47 11.81 -5.62 -15.43
C LEU A 47 11.45 -6.20 -14.06
N LEU A 48 12.42 -6.36 -13.16
CA LEU A 48 12.18 -6.85 -11.81
C LEU A 48 11.29 -5.88 -11.01
N PHE A 49 11.58 -4.59 -11.10
CA PHE A 49 10.76 -3.56 -10.44
C PHE A 49 9.33 -3.56 -10.96
N SER A 50 9.14 -3.57 -12.27
CA SER A 50 7.81 -3.60 -12.89
C SER A 50 7.05 -4.88 -12.53
N PHE A 51 7.73 -6.03 -12.48
CA PHE A 51 7.16 -7.29 -12.05
C PHE A 51 6.68 -7.23 -10.59
N VAL A 52 7.54 -6.78 -9.67
CA VAL A 52 7.19 -6.66 -8.24
C VAL A 52 6.01 -5.72 -8.06
N LEU A 53 6.04 -4.54 -8.69
CA LEU A 53 4.96 -3.56 -8.61
C LEU A 53 3.64 -4.14 -9.13
N THR A 54 3.67 -4.79 -10.28
CA THR A 54 2.49 -5.44 -10.87
C THR A 54 1.95 -6.55 -9.97
N MET A 55 2.83 -7.37 -9.36
CA MET A 55 2.44 -8.43 -8.44
C MET A 55 1.84 -7.89 -7.15
N VAL A 56 2.36 -6.80 -6.61
CA VAL A 56 1.78 -6.11 -5.43
C VAL A 56 0.35 -5.64 -5.73
N ILE A 57 0.16 -4.95 -6.86
CA ILE A 57 -1.17 -4.47 -7.29
C ILE A 57 -2.12 -5.64 -7.55
N ALA A 58 -1.68 -6.68 -8.25
CA ALA A 58 -2.47 -7.87 -8.54
C ALA A 58 -2.89 -8.60 -7.25
N THR A 59 -1.95 -8.78 -6.32
CA THR A 59 -2.21 -9.40 -5.01
C THR A 59 -3.22 -8.60 -4.20
N PHE A 60 -3.10 -7.27 -4.21
CA PHE A 60 -4.02 -6.39 -3.51
C PHE A 60 -5.44 -6.47 -4.08
N LYS A 61 -5.58 -6.44 -5.41
CA LYS A 61 -6.87 -6.63 -6.09
C LYS A 61 -7.45 -8.01 -5.82
N ALA A 62 -6.67 -9.07 -6.00
CA ALA A 62 -7.10 -10.43 -5.74
C ALA A 62 -7.58 -10.63 -4.29
N LEU A 63 -6.95 -9.96 -3.32
CA LEU A 63 -7.38 -9.95 -1.91
C LEU A 63 -8.79 -9.38 -1.77
N MET A 64 -9.09 -8.22 -2.36
CA MET A 64 -10.40 -7.58 -2.25
C MET A 64 -11.52 -8.45 -2.83
N TYR A 65 -11.30 -9.00 -4.04
CA TYR A 65 -12.27 -9.90 -4.66
C TYR A 65 -12.46 -11.20 -3.87
N SER A 66 -11.38 -11.79 -3.35
CA SER A 66 -11.45 -13.00 -2.54
C SER A 66 -12.20 -12.80 -1.23
N GLN A 67 -12.07 -11.64 -0.59
CA GLN A 67 -12.81 -11.30 0.63
C GLN A 67 -14.32 -11.22 0.40
N GLN A 68 -14.76 -10.61 -0.70
CA GLN A 68 -16.18 -10.54 -1.04
C GLN A 68 -16.73 -11.89 -1.45
N TRP A 69 -16.01 -12.61 -2.31
CA TRP A 69 -16.42 -13.95 -2.74
C TRP A 69 -16.55 -14.91 -1.56
N ALA A 70 -15.61 -14.87 -0.62
CA ALA A 70 -15.61 -15.74 0.56
C ALA A 70 -16.77 -15.44 1.52
N ARG A 71 -17.39 -14.26 1.43
CA ARG A 71 -18.59 -13.89 2.21
C ARG A 71 -19.91 -14.18 1.49
N GLY A 72 -19.85 -14.58 0.22
CA GLY A 72 -21.06 -14.79 -0.60
C GLY A 72 -21.77 -13.50 -0.97
N GLU A 73 -21.12 -12.35 -0.82
CA GLU A 73 -21.68 -11.04 -1.16
C GLU A 73 -21.53 -10.77 -2.67
N ARG A 74 -22.49 -10.03 -3.25
CA ARG A 74 -22.35 -9.56 -4.63
C ARG A 74 -21.20 -8.55 -4.71
N VAL A 75 -20.35 -8.72 -5.73
CA VAL A 75 -19.24 -7.81 -5.98
C VAL A 75 -19.81 -6.48 -6.46
N THR A 76 -19.84 -5.48 -5.58
CA THR A 76 -20.23 -4.11 -5.90
C THR A 76 -19.01 -3.20 -5.84
N TYR A 77 -19.01 -2.13 -6.65
CA TYR A 77 -17.88 -1.22 -6.70
C TYR A 77 -17.65 -0.52 -5.35
N SER A 78 -18.72 -0.08 -4.67
CA SER A 78 -18.65 0.57 -3.36
C SER A 78 -18.06 -0.37 -2.27
N ALA A 79 -18.42 -1.65 -2.31
CA ALA A 79 -17.85 -2.63 -1.39
C ALA A 79 -16.36 -2.88 -1.69
N LEU A 80 -15.96 -3.00 -2.96
CA LEU A 80 -14.54 -3.12 -3.34
C LEU A 80 -13.71 -1.92 -2.87
N PHE A 81 -14.25 -0.72 -3.04
CA PHE A 81 -13.57 0.49 -2.59
C PHE A 81 -13.39 0.51 -1.07
N LEU A 82 -14.45 0.22 -0.32
CA LEU A 82 -14.39 0.17 1.15
C LEU A 82 -13.37 -0.88 1.64
N TRP A 83 -13.35 -2.08 1.04
CA TRP A 83 -12.38 -3.12 1.36
C TRP A 83 -10.95 -2.74 0.97
N SER A 84 -10.77 -2.08 -0.18
CA SER A 84 -9.49 -1.53 -0.61
C SER A 84 -8.93 -0.58 0.45
N TRP A 85 -9.75 0.37 0.85
CA TRP A 85 -9.38 1.37 1.84
C TRP A 85 -9.04 0.77 3.20
N ARG A 86 -9.87 -0.13 3.67
CA ARG A 86 -9.68 -0.85 4.93
C ARG A 86 -8.40 -1.69 4.93
N ASN A 87 -8.14 -2.43 3.86
CA ASN A 87 -6.92 -3.22 3.71
C ASN A 87 -5.69 -2.32 3.64
N PHE A 88 -5.76 -1.22 2.90
CA PHE A 88 -4.68 -0.24 2.79
C PHE A 88 -4.33 0.35 4.16
N LEU A 89 -5.32 0.83 4.91
CA LEU A 89 -5.10 1.38 6.26
C LEU A 89 -4.53 0.33 7.21
N THR A 90 -5.06 -0.89 7.19
CA THR A 90 -4.56 -1.99 8.04
C THR A 90 -3.09 -2.29 7.74
N LEU A 91 -2.72 -2.37 6.46
CA LEU A 91 -1.34 -2.60 6.04
C LEU A 91 -0.43 -1.43 6.42
N SER A 92 -0.87 -0.19 6.19
CA SER A 92 -0.10 1.01 6.52
C SER A 92 0.17 1.11 8.02
N LEU A 93 -0.84 0.87 8.85
CA LEU A 93 -0.68 0.85 10.31
C LEU A 93 0.23 -0.30 10.77
N ALA A 94 0.13 -1.47 10.14
CA ALA A 94 1.00 -2.60 10.46
C ALA A 94 2.46 -2.32 10.08
N MET A 95 2.70 -1.68 8.93
CA MET A 95 4.04 -1.25 8.53
C MET A 95 4.60 -0.17 9.48
N LEU A 96 3.77 0.79 9.88
CA LEU A 96 4.15 1.81 10.85
C LEU A 96 4.55 1.18 12.19
N PHE A 97 3.76 0.21 12.67
CA PHE A 97 4.07 -0.53 13.89
C PHE A 97 5.38 -1.32 13.77
N ALA A 98 5.55 -2.08 12.68
CA ALA A 98 6.77 -2.86 12.45
C ALA A 98 8.01 -1.95 12.33
N GLY A 99 7.89 -0.79 11.68
CA GLY A 99 8.95 0.23 11.62
C GLY A 99 9.28 0.81 13.00
N SER A 100 8.27 1.16 13.80
CA SER A 100 8.46 1.64 15.17
C SER A 100 9.11 0.58 16.06
N PHE A 101 8.68 -0.67 15.94
CA PHE A 101 9.28 -1.80 16.64
C PHE A 101 10.77 -1.94 16.27
N TRP A 102 11.10 -1.85 14.98
CA TRP A 102 12.49 -1.91 14.53
C TRP A 102 13.32 -0.76 15.06
N LEU A 103 12.80 0.47 15.06
CA LEU A 103 13.47 1.64 15.63
C LEU A 103 13.77 1.45 17.12
N LEU A 104 12.86 0.84 17.88
CA LEU A 104 13.08 0.53 19.30
C LEU A 104 14.21 -0.51 19.48
N LEU A 105 14.28 -1.53 18.62
CA LEU A 105 15.38 -2.49 18.65
C LEU A 105 16.73 -1.82 18.32
N MET A 106 16.75 -0.92 17.33
CA MET A 106 17.95 -0.14 16.98
C MET A 106 18.38 0.79 18.12
N LEU A 107 17.42 1.44 18.77
CA LEU A 107 17.70 2.25 19.95
C LEU A 107 18.30 1.39 21.08
N TRP A 108 17.74 0.20 21.30
CA TRP A 108 18.26 -0.75 22.27
C TRP A 108 19.70 -1.14 21.94
N ALA A 109 19.98 -1.55 20.71
CA ALA A 109 21.34 -1.88 20.25
C ALA A 109 22.31 -0.71 20.50
N ALA A 110 21.91 0.52 20.16
CA ALA A 110 22.73 1.70 20.35
C ALA A 110 23.06 1.97 21.85
N LEU A 111 22.08 1.78 22.74
CA LEU A 111 22.29 1.94 24.19
C LEU A 111 23.29 0.91 24.74
N PHE A 112 23.20 -0.36 24.33
CA PHE A 112 24.13 -1.40 24.75
C PHE A 112 25.53 -1.19 24.16
N LYS A 113 25.59 -0.73 22.90
CA LYS A 113 26.87 -0.38 22.28
C LYS A 113 27.58 0.76 23.00
N ALA A 114 26.84 1.75 23.56
CA ALA A 114 27.42 2.83 24.34
C ALA A 114 28.14 2.37 25.63
N ILE A 115 27.82 1.16 26.12
CA ILE A 115 28.49 0.53 27.26
C ILE A 115 29.42 -0.62 26.84
N ASN A 116 29.89 -0.60 25.57
CA ASN A 116 30.79 -1.58 24.95
C ASN A 116 30.22 -3.02 24.87
N ILE A 117 28.91 -3.17 24.71
CA ILE A 117 28.25 -4.45 24.44
C ILE A 117 27.73 -4.43 23.01
N ASP A 118 28.49 -5.02 22.06
CA ASP A 118 28.17 -5.01 20.63
C ASP A 118 27.21 -6.14 20.22
N PHE A 119 26.97 -7.13 21.10
CA PHE A 119 26.16 -8.32 20.81
C PHE A 119 24.81 -8.02 20.14
N PHE A 120 24.07 -7.00 20.63
CA PHE A 120 22.75 -6.67 20.08
C PHE A 120 22.85 -5.98 18.72
N SER A 121 23.88 -5.16 18.50
CA SER A 121 24.14 -4.54 17.19
C SER A 121 24.41 -5.62 16.15
N ASP A 122 25.32 -6.54 16.45
CA ASP A 122 25.68 -7.65 15.57
C ASP A 122 24.51 -8.59 15.29
N LEU A 123 23.68 -8.88 16.31
CA LEU A 123 22.50 -9.73 16.18
C LEU A 123 21.45 -9.10 15.24
N PHE A 124 21.18 -7.82 15.43
CA PHE A 124 20.12 -7.15 14.65
C PHE A 124 20.53 -6.87 13.20
N GLU A 125 21.81 -6.81 12.88
CA GLU A 125 22.32 -6.73 11.51
C GLU A 125 22.23 -8.07 10.77
N GLN A 126 22.09 -9.20 11.49
CA GLN A 126 21.98 -10.51 10.85
C GLN A 126 20.66 -10.68 10.11
N ARG A 127 20.73 -11.04 8.84
CA ARG A 127 19.56 -11.25 7.97
C ARG A 127 18.59 -12.31 8.51
N TRP A 128 19.12 -13.36 9.12
CA TRP A 128 18.30 -14.44 9.68
C TRP A 128 17.49 -14.00 10.90
N PHE A 129 17.90 -12.95 11.62
CA PHE A 129 17.14 -12.34 12.70
C PHE A 129 16.21 -11.24 12.18
N TYR A 130 16.73 -10.34 11.35
CA TYR A 130 16.00 -9.19 10.82
C TYR A 130 14.69 -9.58 10.12
N TYR A 131 14.76 -10.48 9.12
CA TYR A 131 13.57 -10.83 8.34
C TYR A 131 12.47 -11.50 9.17
N PRO A 132 12.74 -12.51 10.02
CA PRO A 132 11.71 -13.09 10.88
C PRO A 132 11.16 -12.10 11.91
N ALA A 133 11.98 -11.26 12.52
CA ALA A 133 11.55 -10.27 13.50
C ALA A 133 10.54 -9.26 12.89
N ILE A 134 10.87 -8.68 11.74
CA ILE A 134 9.97 -7.77 11.01
C ILE A 134 8.72 -8.50 10.53
N ALA A 135 8.84 -9.71 10.02
CA ALA A 135 7.69 -10.50 9.57
C ALA A 135 6.73 -10.82 10.72
N LEU A 136 7.25 -11.21 11.88
CA LEU A 136 6.45 -11.47 13.08
C LEU A 136 5.79 -10.19 13.61
N ALA A 137 6.53 -9.09 13.71
CA ALA A 137 5.99 -7.80 14.14
C ALA A 137 4.85 -7.33 13.22
N ASN A 138 5.04 -7.43 11.91
CA ASN A 138 4.04 -7.06 10.91
C ASN A 138 2.83 -7.99 10.97
N GLY A 139 3.03 -9.30 11.06
CA GLY A 139 1.97 -10.30 11.18
C GLY A 139 1.12 -10.08 12.44
N PHE A 140 1.76 -9.82 13.58
CA PHE A 140 1.10 -9.54 14.85
C PHE A 140 0.29 -8.23 14.77
N ALA A 141 0.87 -7.18 14.20
CA ALA A 141 0.21 -5.91 13.98
C ALA A 141 -1.05 -6.06 13.11
N ILE A 142 -0.97 -6.80 11.99
CA ILE A 142 -2.13 -7.07 11.14
C ILE A 142 -3.25 -7.75 11.92
N ILE A 143 -2.94 -8.74 12.76
CA ILE A 143 -3.94 -9.44 13.58
C ILE A 143 -4.63 -8.48 14.56
N ILE A 144 -3.86 -7.59 15.21
CA ILE A 144 -4.39 -6.59 16.13
C ILE A 144 -5.28 -5.60 15.39
N PHE A 145 -4.78 -4.95 14.34
CA PHE A 145 -5.51 -3.91 13.62
C PHE A 145 -6.77 -4.44 12.93
N ARG A 146 -6.77 -5.70 12.49
CA ARG A 146 -7.99 -6.33 11.98
C ARG A 146 -9.10 -6.45 13.03
N LYS A 147 -8.76 -6.66 14.30
CA LYS A 147 -9.74 -6.70 15.39
C LYS A 147 -10.25 -5.31 15.78
N LEU A 148 -9.45 -4.28 15.54
CA LEU A 148 -9.75 -2.89 15.86
C LEU A 148 -10.52 -2.18 14.73
N THR A 149 -11.57 -2.83 14.21
CA THR A 149 -12.38 -2.31 13.09
C THR A 149 -12.92 -0.91 13.34
N HIS A 150 -13.33 -0.63 14.58
CA HIS A 150 -13.84 0.68 14.97
C HIS A 150 -12.82 1.81 14.77
N ILE A 151 -11.54 1.57 15.08
CA ILE A 151 -10.47 2.56 14.87
C ILE A 151 -10.27 2.82 13.39
N ILE A 152 -10.24 1.76 12.57
CA ILE A 152 -10.09 1.88 11.11
C ILE A 152 -11.27 2.64 10.51
N ASP A 153 -12.49 2.35 10.94
CA ASP A 153 -13.70 3.03 10.47
C ASP A 153 -13.69 4.53 10.87
N THR A 154 -13.19 4.85 12.06
CA THR A 154 -13.01 6.24 12.51
C THR A 154 -11.99 6.99 11.66
N ILE A 155 -10.82 6.38 11.41
CA ILE A 155 -9.78 6.97 10.54
C ILE A 155 -10.33 7.14 9.13
N THR A 156 -11.07 6.18 8.60
CA THR A 156 -11.69 6.26 7.27
C THR A 156 -12.65 7.45 7.18
N ARG A 157 -13.51 7.66 8.18
CA ARG A 157 -14.44 8.81 8.22
C ARG A 157 -13.69 10.14 8.28
N LEU A 158 -12.67 10.24 9.13
CA LEU A 158 -11.84 11.46 9.22
C LEU A 158 -11.18 11.76 7.88
N GLN A 159 -10.64 10.76 7.23
CA GLN A 159 -9.97 10.89 5.95
C GLN A 159 -10.96 11.28 4.84
N GLN A 160 -12.16 10.71 4.81
CA GLN A 160 -13.21 11.11 3.88
C GLN A 160 -13.61 12.58 4.09
N ALA A 161 -13.72 13.06 5.34
CA ALA A 161 -13.97 14.46 5.64
C ALA A 161 -12.86 15.37 5.11
N LEU A 162 -11.60 15.00 5.31
CA LEU A 162 -10.45 15.73 4.77
C LEU A 162 -10.44 15.76 3.23
N ILE A 163 -10.71 14.63 2.58
CA ILE A 163 -10.80 14.56 1.11
C ILE A 163 -11.92 15.47 0.59
N LYS A 164 -13.10 15.50 1.24
CA LYS A 164 -14.18 16.42 0.89
C LYS A 164 -13.74 17.87 0.96
N PHE A 165 -13.09 18.25 2.04
CA PHE A 165 -12.54 19.60 2.20
C PHE A 165 -11.51 19.94 1.12
N LEU A 166 -10.56 19.02 0.87
CA LEU A 166 -9.54 19.20 -0.17
C LEU A 166 -10.14 19.25 -1.58
N LEU A 167 -11.22 18.51 -1.86
CA LEU A 167 -11.91 18.57 -3.15
C LEU A 167 -12.50 19.96 -3.38
N VAL A 168 -13.13 20.57 -2.38
CA VAL A 168 -13.67 21.94 -2.49
C VAL A 168 -12.55 22.94 -2.77
N LEU A 169 -11.43 22.83 -2.03
CA LEU A 169 -10.27 23.70 -2.23
C LEU A 169 -9.67 23.52 -3.63
N LEU A 170 -9.48 22.29 -4.06
CA LEU A 170 -8.93 21.97 -5.39
C LEU A 170 -9.85 22.45 -6.51
N SER A 171 -11.17 22.33 -6.34
CA SER A 171 -12.16 22.84 -7.31
C SER A 171 -12.10 24.36 -7.41
N LEU A 172 -11.95 25.07 -6.29
CA LEU A 172 -11.79 26.53 -6.26
C LEU A 172 -10.51 26.95 -7.00
N VAL A 173 -9.39 26.32 -6.68
CA VAL A 173 -8.10 26.61 -7.35
C VAL A 173 -8.19 26.34 -8.85
N SER A 174 -8.86 25.25 -9.26
CA SER A 174 -9.05 24.90 -10.67
C SER A 174 -9.91 25.93 -11.39
N LEU A 175 -10.98 26.42 -10.77
CA LEU A 175 -11.85 27.47 -11.32
C LEU A 175 -11.09 28.80 -11.48
N LEU A 176 -10.30 29.19 -10.48
CA LEU A 176 -9.48 30.40 -10.54
C LEU A 176 -8.42 30.29 -11.65
N PHE A 177 -7.78 29.14 -11.78
CA PHE A 177 -6.82 28.87 -12.84
C PHE A 177 -7.48 28.96 -14.24
N LEU A 178 -8.62 28.27 -14.43
CA LEU A 178 -9.36 28.34 -15.69
C LEU A 178 -9.85 29.76 -16.02
N GLY A 179 -10.26 30.52 -14.99
CA GLY A 179 -10.69 31.91 -15.13
C GLY A 179 -9.52 32.86 -15.49
N ALA A 180 -8.30 32.54 -15.13
CA ALA A 180 -7.12 33.32 -15.47
C ALA A 180 -6.64 33.08 -16.91
N LEU A 181 -6.85 31.89 -17.47
CA LEU A 181 -6.36 31.50 -18.81
C LEU A 181 -6.76 32.46 -19.95
N PRO A 182 -7.99 32.99 -20.01
CA PRO A 182 -8.37 33.96 -21.05
C PRO A 182 -7.57 35.25 -21.01
N PHE A 183 -6.99 35.61 -19.84
CA PHE A 183 -6.23 36.83 -19.66
C PHE A 183 -4.74 36.64 -19.85
N THR A 184 -4.21 35.46 -19.47
CA THR A 184 -2.77 35.15 -19.51
C THR A 184 -2.34 34.41 -20.78
N GLY A 185 -3.30 33.80 -21.49
CA GLY A 185 -3.03 32.91 -22.61
C GLY A 185 -2.44 31.56 -22.17
N LEU A 186 -2.20 30.67 -23.13
CA LEU A 186 -1.63 29.33 -22.90
C LEU A 186 -0.12 29.28 -23.06
N GLU A 187 0.49 30.32 -23.64
CA GLU A 187 1.91 30.36 -23.99
C GLU A 187 2.84 30.17 -22.77
N PRO A 188 2.64 30.89 -21.63
CA PRO A 188 3.46 30.68 -20.42
C PRO A 188 3.37 29.27 -19.86
N LEU A 189 2.24 28.59 -20.05
CA LEU A 189 2.02 27.24 -19.59
C LEU A 189 2.86 26.21 -20.36
N TRP A 190 2.99 26.41 -21.67
CA TRP A 190 3.79 25.52 -22.52
C TRP A 190 5.29 25.75 -22.32
N GLU A 191 5.71 26.99 -22.22
CA GLU A 191 7.12 27.34 -21.99
C GLU A 191 7.64 26.85 -20.65
N SER A 192 6.80 26.91 -19.59
CA SER A 192 7.19 26.45 -18.25
C SER A 192 7.09 24.94 -18.03
N GLY A 193 6.66 24.15 -19.03
CA GLY A 193 6.39 22.72 -18.87
C GLY A 193 5.18 22.40 -17.98
N GLY A 194 4.29 23.35 -17.79
CA GLY A 194 3.12 23.26 -16.91
C GLY A 194 2.05 22.26 -17.35
N SER A 195 2.15 21.64 -18.52
CA SER A 195 1.22 20.61 -18.98
C SER A 195 1.15 19.41 -18.04
N SER A 196 2.24 19.02 -17.44
CA SER A 196 2.26 17.95 -16.43
C SER A 196 1.48 18.29 -15.17
N LEU A 197 1.51 19.57 -14.74
CA LEU A 197 0.76 20.05 -13.58
C LEU A 197 -0.76 19.98 -13.80
N ILE A 198 -1.21 20.28 -15.02
CA ILE A 198 -2.63 20.14 -15.38
C ILE A 198 -3.07 18.68 -15.31
N LEU A 199 -2.26 17.78 -15.84
CA LEU A 199 -2.56 16.33 -15.77
C LEU A 199 -2.64 15.85 -14.33
N TRP A 200 -1.72 16.27 -13.46
CA TRP A 200 -1.76 15.97 -12.03
C TRP A 200 -3.00 16.55 -11.35
N MET A 201 -3.35 17.78 -11.65
CA MET A 201 -4.56 18.41 -11.12
C MET A 201 -5.83 17.64 -11.53
N GLN A 202 -5.94 17.25 -12.79
CA GLN A 202 -7.07 16.44 -13.29
C GLN A 202 -7.11 15.07 -12.62
N ALA A 203 -5.96 14.40 -12.48
CA ALA A 203 -5.87 13.11 -11.80
C ALA A 203 -6.30 13.21 -10.32
N LEU A 204 -5.90 14.28 -9.61
CA LEU A 204 -6.30 14.53 -8.23
C LEU A 204 -7.80 14.82 -8.11
N ILE A 205 -8.38 15.61 -9.02
CA ILE A 205 -9.83 15.88 -9.05
C ILE A 205 -10.59 14.56 -9.22
N LEU A 206 -10.22 13.75 -10.21
CA LEU A 206 -10.85 12.45 -10.45
C LEU A 206 -10.73 11.51 -9.24
N PHE A 207 -9.55 11.48 -8.62
CA PHE A 207 -9.33 10.68 -7.42
C PHE A 207 -10.21 11.15 -6.24
N PHE A 208 -10.28 12.46 -5.97
CA PHE A 208 -11.08 12.99 -4.88
C PHE A 208 -12.58 12.87 -5.13
N VAL A 209 -13.04 13.13 -6.35
CA VAL A 209 -14.46 12.90 -6.74
C VAL A 209 -14.82 11.43 -6.51
N ASN A 210 -13.99 10.52 -7.01
CA ASN A 210 -14.22 9.08 -6.81
C ASN A 210 -14.25 8.69 -5.33
N ALA A 211 -13.39 9.29 -4.50
CA ALA A 211 -13.33 9.00 -3.07
C ALA A 211 -14.49 9.61 -2.25
N VAL A 212 -15.14 10.67 -2.75
CA VAL A 212 -16.23 11.38 -2.05
C VAL A 212 -17.61 10.82 -2.39
N TYR A 213 -17.81 10.40 -3.65
CA TYR A 213 -19.14 10.01 -4.15
C TYR A 213 -19.38 8.50 -4.13
N GLN A 214 -18.64 7.79 -3.30
CA GLN A 214 -18.82 6.36 -2.98
C GLN A 214 -19.31 6.18 -1.55
#